data_e8874ea4b71fdedafbf15dca38f2f628
#
_entry.id   e8874ea4b71fdedafbf15dca38f2f628
#
_cell.length_a   1.000
_cell.length_b   1.000
_cell.length_c   1.000
_cell.angle_alpha   90.00
_cell.angle_beta   90.00
_cell.angle_gamma   90.00
#
_symmetry.space_group_name_H-M   'P 1'
#
loop_
_entity.id
_entity.type
_entity.pdbx_description
1 polymer ?
#
loop_
_entity_poly.entity_id
_entity_poly.type
_entity_poly.pdbx_seq_one_letter_code
_entity_poly.pdbx_strand_id
1 'polypeptide(L)'
;MTTTKRFRIWAQGATDQVAHHNYLAALLPHMKACCDPDFELEFKTMTPSVTTVHAVSEHRFSREVIRGAIQAERESYDVFFMNHFQDVGLYDARASVNIPVLGLGEATLLHACTMGRKLGLLAINPAFIPTHTEQVHRYGLQQRIAGIRAINANIGDYMEAFAAPAKKAELCALFEGEARRLIDAGADIIVPTGGIPMMLFGYDPCANVDGAPILNGVTVVIKAAEMAVKLKRLGFPTASRHPQSGFALPSPQALQEVLSHG
;
A
#
# COMPACT_ATOMS: atom_id res chain seq x y z
N MET A 1 8.69 -0.15 -36.53
CA MET A 1 8.27 -0.70 -35.21
C MET A 1 7.44 0.36 -34.54
N THR A 2 6.13 0.21 -34.48
CA THR A 2 5.23 1.11 -33.74
C THR A 2 5.53 0.91 -32.27
N THR A 3 6.12 1.91 -31.64
CA THR A 3 6.26 1.97 -30.18
C THR A 3 4.85 1.94 -29.56
N THR A 4 4.43 0.80 -29.06
CA THR A 4 3.18 0.68 -28.33
C THR A 4 3.29 1.59 -27.11
N LYS A 5 2.40 2.59 -27.00
CA LYS A 5 2.39 3.53 -25.89
C LYS A 5 2.15 2.74 -24.60
N ARG A 6 3.10 2.76 -23.68
CA ARG A 6 2.97 2.13 -22.36
C ARG A 6 2.07 2.95 -21.46
N PHE A 7 1.29 2.27 -20.61
CA PHE A 7 0.52 2.90 -19.53
C PHE A 7 1.45 3.27 -18.40
N ARG A 8 1.29 4.45 -17.85
CA ARG A 8 2.17 4.99 -16.80
C ARG A 8 1.52 4.87 -15.43
N ILE A 9 2.22 4.21 -14.52
CA ILE A 9 1.82 4.04 -13.11
C ILE A 9 2.67 4.97 -12.24
N TRP A 10 2.02 5.84 -11.46
CA TRP A 10 2.66 6.57 -10.39
C TRP A 10 2.51 5.81 -9.08
N ALA A 11 3.61 5.37 -8.48
CA ALA A 11 3.64 4.74 -7.17
C ALA A 11 4.23 5.71 -6.14
N GLN A 12 3.45 6.15 -5.15
CA GLN A 12 3.88 7.11 -4.13
C GLN A 12 4.28 6.38 -2.84
N GLY A 13 5.53 6.53 -2.41
CA GLY A 13 6.03 6.02 -1.13
C GLY A 13 6.23 7.11 -0.09
N ALA A 14 6.18 6.72 1.20
CA ALA A 14 6.54 7.56 2.35
C ALA A 14 8.04 7.48 2.70
N THR A 15 8.82 6.81 1.87
CA THR A 15 10.25 6.51 2.04
C THR A 15 11.13 7.49 1.27
N ASP A 16 12.36 7.68 1.70
CA ASP A 16 13.41 8.36 0.93
C ASP A 16 14.54 7.40 0.53
N GLN A 17 15.38 7.84 -0.41
CA GLN A 17 16.45 7.00 -0.97
C GLN A 17 17.60 6.74 0.01
N VAL A 18 17.80 7.57 1.01
CA VAL A 18 18.92 7.45 1.95
C VAL A 18 18.54 6.55 3.11
N ALA A 19 17.49 6.94 3.87
CA ALA A 19 17.09 6.20 5.08
C ALA A 19 16.54 4.81 4.78
N HIS A 20 16.00 4.57 3.56
CA HIS A 20 15.36 3.32 3.18
C HIS A 20 16.08 2.59 2.03
N HIS A 21 17.38 2.85 1.84
CA HIS A 21 18.15 2.33 0.71
C HIS A 21 18.02 0.81 0.54
N ASN A 22 18.24 0.03 1.60
CA ASN A 22 18.20 -1.43 1.54
C ASN A 22 16.80 -1.97 1.17
N TYR A 23 15.75 -1.36 1.70
CA TYR A 23 14.37 -1.69 1.33
C TYR A 23 14.09 -1.36 -0.14
N LEU A 24 14.46 -0.16 -0.61
CA LEU A 24 14.24 0.27 -1.98
C LEU A 24 15.03 -0.58 -2.99
N ALA A 25 16.21 -1.06 -2.61
CA ALA A 25 17.00 -1.98 -3.43
C ALA A 25 16.28 -3.33 -3.66
N ALA A 26 15.43 -3.77 -2.71
CA ALA A 26 14.58 -4.95 -2.90
C ALA A 26 13.24 -4.60 -3.58
N LEU A 27 12.62 -3.48 -3.21
CA LEU A 27 11.29 -3.08 -3.66
C LEU A 27 11.25 -2.76 -5.15
N LEU A 28 12.16 -1.91 -5.65
CA LEU A 28 12.06 -1.38 -7.01
C LEU A 28 12.19 -2.45 -8.10
N PRO A 29 13.15 -3.41 -8.00
CA PRO A 29 13.19 -4.55 -8.93
C PRO A 29 11.94 -5.43 -8.87
N HIS A 30 11.41 -5.67 -7.65
CA HIS A 30 10.19 -6.46 -7.47
C HIS A 30 8.98 -5.77 -8.13
N MET A 31 8.77 -4.48 -7.87
CA MET A 31 7.68 -3.73 -8.51
C MET A 31 7.77 -3.78 -10.03
N LYS A 32 8.98 -3.59 -10.59
CA LYS A 32 9.20 -3.66 -12.03
C LYS A 32 8.91 -5.06 -12.59
N ALA A 33 9.30 -6.11 -11.89
CA ALA A 33 9.05 -7.50 -12.30
C ALA A 33 7.56 -7.88 -12.24
N CYS A 34 6.80 -7.22 -11.35
CA CYS A 34 5.35 -7.44 -11.23
C CYS A 34 4.54 -6.75 -12.32
N CYS A 35 5.06 -5.75 -13.02
CA CYS A 35 4.32 -5.03 -14.05
C CYS A 35 4.16 -5.86 -15.33
N ASP A 36 2.98 -5.82 -15.95
CA ASP A 36 2.79 -6.33 -17.32
C ASP A 36 3.63 -5.51 -18.32
N PRO A 37 4.03 -6.09 -19.46
CA PRO A 37 4.93 -5.43 -20.42
C PRO A 37 4.41 -4.12 -21.02
N ASP A 38 3.10 -3.90 -21.02
CA ASP A 38 2.43 -2.68 -21.51
C ASP A 38 2.32 -1.58 -20.45
N PHE A 39 2.87 -1.81 -19.24
CA PHE A 39 2.92 -0.83 -18.16
C PHE A 39 4.35 -0.38 -17.83
N GLU A 40 4.47 0.86 -17.38
CA GLU A 40 5.70 1.44 -16.87
C GLU A 40 5.42 2.08 -15.51
N LEU A 41 6.11 1.59 -14.47
CA LEU A 41 5.95 2.06 -13.10
C LEU A 41 7.10 3.00 -12.72
N GLU A 42 6.73 4.15 -12.21
CA GLU A 42 7.65 5.12 -11.62
C GLU A 42 7.36 5.26 -10.11
N PHE A 43 8.37 4.97 -9.28
CA PHE A 43 8.25 5.10 -7.83
C PHE A 43 8.73 6.48 -7.38
N LYS A 44 7.86 7.23 -6.74
CA LYS A 44 8.16 8.54 -6.17
C LYS A 44 8.42 8.42 -4.67
N THR A 45 9.54 8.95 -4.25
CA THR A 45 9.95 9.04 -2.84
C THR A 45 9.47 10.36 -2.23
N MET A 46 9.59 10.49 -0.92
CA MET A 46 9.23 11.67 -0.15
C MET A 46 10.44 12.16 0.65
N THR A 47 10.70 13.47 0.63
CA THR A 47 11.82 14.07 1.38
C THR A 47 11.31 15.22 2.24
N PRO A 48 11.57 15.23 3.55
CA PRO A 48 12.09 14.11 4.36
C PRO A 48 11.09 12.95 4.45
N SER A 49 11.58 11.71 4.59
CA SER A 49 10.74 10.53 4.73
C SER A 49 9.95 10.50 6.05
N VAL A 50 9.02 9.57 6.15
CA VAL A 50 8.39 9.21 7.42
C VAL A 50 9.27 8.18 8.11
N THR A 51 10.06 8.61 9.07
CA THR A 51 10.98 7.73 9.86
C THR A 51 10.35 7.23 11.14
N THR A 52 9.38 7.96 11.67
CA THR A 52 8.59 7.58 12.86
C THR A 52 7.13 7.73 12.56
N VAL A 53 6.34 6.71 12.89
CA VAL A 53 4.91 6.71 12.59
C VAL A 53 4.14 7.26 13.79
N HIS A 54 3.49 8.39 13.57
CA HIS A 54 2.56 9.04 14.48
C HIS A 54 1.56 9.90 13.69
N ALA A 55 0.46 10.31 14.31
CA ALA A 55 -0.64 10.99 13.63
C ALA A 55 -0.21 12.20 12.79
N VAL A 56 0.76 13.00 13.27
CA VAL A 56 1.24 14.19 12.54
C VAL A 56 2.05 13.81 11.29
N SER A 57 2.89 12.74 11.35
CA SER A 57 3.62 12.27 10.17
C SER A 57 2.69 11.64 9.15
N GLU A 58 1.67 10.91 9.57
CA GLU A 58 0.62 10.39 8.70
C GLU A 58 -0.16 11.52 8.02
N HIS A 59 -0.53 12.58 8.75
CA HIS A 59 -1.16 13.76 8.17
C HIS A 59 -0.27 14.44 7.12
N ARG A 60 1.03 14.59 7.39
CA ARG A 60 1.98 15.13 6.41
C ARG A 60 2.03 14.26 5.15
N PHE A 61 2.08 12.94 5.30
CA PHE A 61 2.09 12.04 4.14
C PHE A 61 0.77 12.08 3.37
N SER A 62 -0.38 12.21 4.02
CA SER A 62 -1.67 12.34 3.33
C SER A 62 -1.71 13.55 2.38
N ARG A 63 -1.07 14.65 2.75
CA ARG A 63 -0.93 15.82 1.87
C ARG A 63 -0.08 15.51 0.64
N GLU A 64 1.04 14.81 0.81
CA GLU A 64 1.87 14.39 -0.32
C GLU A 64 1.13 13.41 -1.24
N VAL A 65 0.29 12.55 -0.70
CA VAL A 65 -0.57 11.64 -1.48
C VAL A 65 -1.54 12.42 -2.36
N ILE A 66 -2.24 13.43 -1.80
CA ILE A 66 -3.18 14.27 -2.55
C ILE A 66 -2.44 15.04 -3.65
N ARG A 67 -1.31 15.68 -3.32
CA ARG A 67 -0.47 16.42 -4.28
C ARG A 67 0.07 15.52 -5.37
N GLY A 68 0.58 14.34 -4.99
CA GLY A 68 1.10 13.34 -5.92
C GLY A 68 0.02 12.85 -6.90
N ALA A 69 -1.21 12.62 -6.44
CA ALA A 69 -2.32 12.22 -7.31
C ALA A 69 -2.68 13.32 -8.32
N ILE A 70 -2.76 14.58 -7.88
CA ILE A 70 -3.01 15.73 -8.76
C ILE A 70 -1.88 15.91 -9.77
N GLN A 71 -0.63 15.76 -9.34
CA GLN A 71 0.55 15.84 -10.21
C GLN A 71 0.55 14.69 -11.23
N ALA A 72 0.27 13.48 -10.80
CA ALA A 72 0.19 12.29 -11.68
C ALA A 72 -0.83 12.52 -12.82
N GLU A 73 -2.01 13.04 -12.53
CA GLU A 73 -2.99 13.36 -13.56
C GLU A 73 -2.49 14.46 -14.51
N ARG A 74 -1.88 15.54 -13.99
CA ARG A 74 -1.32 16.62 -14.81
C ARG A 74 -0.19 16.16 -15.73
N GLU A 75 0.62 15.21 -15.28
CA GLU A 75 1.72 14.60 -16.05
C GLU A 75 1.27 13.43 -16.92
N SER A 76 -0.05 13.22 -17.06
CA SER A 76 -0.65 12.18 -17.90
C SER A 76 -0.23 10.75 -17.50
N TYR A 77 -0.15 10.46 -16.20
CA TYR A 77 -0.16 9.09 -15.70
C TYR A 77 -1.56 8.50 -15.82
N ASP A 78 -1.62 7.19 -16.07
CA ASP A 78 -2.88 6.50 -16.27
C ASP A 78 -3.53 6.05 -14.95
N VAL A 79 -2.72 5.90 -13.90
CA VAL A 79 -3.13 5.47 -12.55
C VAL A 79 -2.16 5.97 -11.50
N PHE A 80 -2.67 6.21 -10.31
CA PHE A 80 -1.90 6.53 -9.10
C PHE A 80 -2.17 5.46 -8.03
N PHE A 81 -1.13 5.01 -7.32
CA PHE A 81 -1.33 4.29 -6.07
C PHE A 81 -0.33 4.74 -4.99
N MET A 82 -0.74 4.61 -3.73
CA MET A 82 0.16 4.81 -2.60
C MET A 82 0.69 3.48 -2.07
N ASN A 83 2.02 3.39 -1.88
CA ASN A 83 2.70 2.24 -1.28
C ASN A 83 2.82 2.45 0.25
N HIS A 84 1.68 2.69 0.90
CA HIS A 84 1.57 2.91 2.34
C HIS A 84 0.30 2.24 2.85
N PHE A 85 0.43 1.29 3.77
CA PHE A 85 -0.66 0.38 4.10
C PHE A 85 -1.84 1.06 4.80
N GLN A 86 -1.60 2.14 5.55
CA GLN A 86 -2.63 2.88 6.29
C GLN A 86 -3.59 3.65 5.38
N ASP A 87 -3.26 3.80 4.11
CA ASP A 87 -4.08 4.47 3.08
C ASP A 87 -4.50 5.90 3.46
N VAL A 88 -3.58 6.65 4.07
CA VAL A 88 -3.84 8.01 4.50
C VAL A 88 -4.02 8.95 3.30
N GLY A 89 -5.09 9.74 3.29
CA GLY A 89 -5.42 10.63 2.16
C GLY A 89 -5.97 9.91 0.92
N LEU A 90 -6.24 8.59 0.99
CA LEU A 90 -6.76 7.83 -0.16
C LEU A 90 -8.07 8.41 -0.71
N TYR A 91 -9.03 8.71 0.16
CA TYR A 91 -10.34 9.20 -0.26
C TYR A 91 -10.24 10.62 -0.81
N ASP A 92 -9.40 11.45 -0.18
CA ASP A 92 -9.16 12.83 -0.64
C ASP A 92 -8.47 12.85 -2.01
N ALA A 93 -7.45 12.01 -2.21
CA ALA A 93 -6.78 11.85 -3.50
C ALA A 93 -7.75 11.32 -4.57
N ARG A 94 -8.60 10.32 -4.23
CA ARG A 94 -9.62 9.78 -5.13
C ARG A 94 -10.67 10.83 -5.52
N ALA A 95 -11.00 11.74 -4.59
CA ALA A 95 -11.89 12.87 -4.85
C ALA A 95 -11.24 13.99 -5.68
N SER A 96 -9.92 14.02 -5.83
CA SER A 96 -9.19 15.14 -6.44
C SER A 96 -8.90 14.96 -7.94
N VAL A 97 -8.97 13.73 -8.48
CA VAL A 97 -8.55 13.39 -9.85
C VAL A 97 -9.48 12.42 -10.56
N ASN A 98 -9.37 12.33 -11.90
CA ASN A 98 -10.15 11.40 -12.74
C ASN A 98 -9.36 10.13 -13.13
N ILE A 99 -8.07 10.04 -12.81
CA ILE A 99 -7.35 8.79 -12.94
C ILE A 99 -7.72 7.85 -11.77
N PRO A 100 -7.62 6.52 -11.91
CA PRO A 100 -7.79 5.60 -10.79
C PRO A 100 -6.80 5.91 -9.67
N VAL A 101 -7.27 5.85 -8.42
CA VAL A 101 -6.44 6.03 -7.21
C VAL A 101 -6.64 4.83 -6.30
N LEU A 102 -5.54 4.13 -5.98
CA LEU A 102 -5.57 2.92 -5.16
C LEU A 102 -4.71 3.07 -3.91
N GLY A 103 -5.14 2.41 -2.84
CA GLY A 103 -4.38 2.26 -1.61
C GLY A 103 -3.79 0.87 -1.48
N LEU A 104 -2.58 0.76 -0.91
CA LEU A 104 -1.93 -0.52 -0.65
C LEU A 104 -2.78 -1.37 0.31
N GLY A 105 -3.29 -0.76 1.39
CA GLY A 105 -4.08 -1.48 2.39
C GLY A 105 -5.44 -1.91 1.86
N GLU A 106 -6.19 -1.00 1.22
CA GLU A 106 -7.49 -1.30 0.60
C GLU A 106 -7.38 -2.45 -0.41
N ALA A 107 -6.46 -2.34 -1.37
CA ALA A 107 -6.26 -3.36 -2.40
C ALA A 107 -5.88 -4.72 -1.78
N THR A 108 -4.95 -4.72 -0.81
CA THR A 108 -4.50 -5.94 -0.14
C THR A 108 -5.63 -6.62 0.63
N LEU A 109 -6.35 -5.86 1.46
CA LEU A 109 -7.41 -6.41 2.33
C LEU A 109 -8.59 -6.94 1.52
N LEU A 110 -9.01 -6.22 0.47
CA LEU A 110 -10.08 -6.68 -0.42
C LEU A 110 -9.67 -7.92 -1.21
N HIS A 111 -8.43 -7.97 -1.71
CA HIS A 111 -7.94 -9.17 -2.39
C HIS A 111 -7.79 -10.36 -1.44
N ALA A 112 -7.26 -10.16 -0.23
CA ALA A 112 -7.19 -11.21 0.79
C ALA A 112 -8.55 -11.85 1.07
N CYS A 113 -9.64 -11.08 1.02
CA CYS A 113 -10.99 -11.58 1.16
C CYS A 113 -11.43 -12.53 0.03
N THR A 114 -10.75 -12.56 -1.11
CA THR A 114 -11.00 -13.53 -2.18
C THR A 114 -10.24 -14.85 -1.98
N MET A 115 -9.18 -14.82 -1.15
CA MET A 115 -8.30 -15.96 -0.91
C MET A 115 -8.68 -16.76 0.34
N GLY A 116 -9.15 -16.08 1.39
CA GLY A 116 -9.48 -16.70 2.66
C GLY A 116 -10.73 -16.11 3.30
N ARG A 117 -11.18 -16.73 4.38
CA ARG A 117 -12.38 -16.31 5.13
C ARG A 117 -12.05 -15.38 6.28
N LYS A 118 -10.89 -15.56 6.92
CA LYS A 118 -10.43 -14.81 8.09
C LYS A 118 -8.99 -14.36 7.92
N LEU A 119 -8.79 -13.07 8.03
CA LEU A 119 -7.49 -12.43 7.85
C LEU A 119 -6.82 -12.20 9.20
N GLY A 120 -5.56 -12.60 9.33
CA GLY A 120 -4.69 -12.21 10.43
C GLY A 120 -3.82 -11.03 10.00
N LEU A 121 -3.97 -9.86 10.62
CA LEU A 121 -3.15 -8.69 10.33
C LEU A 121 -1.94 -8.65 11.26
N LEU A 122 -0.74 -8.50 10.71
CA LEU A 122 0.49 -8.50 11.47
C LEU A 122 1.28 -7.21 11.24
N ALA A 123 1.23 -6.33 12.24
CA ALA A 123 1.82 -5.00 12.21
C ALA A 123 3.32 -5.00 12.58
N ILE A 124 4.02 -3.96 12.15
CA ILE A 124 5.45 -3.72 12.45
C ILE A 124 5.68 -3.65 13.97
N ASN A 125 4.84 -2.89 14.67
CA ASN A 125 4.87 -2.78 16.12
C ASN A 125 3.47 -2.48 16.68
N PRO A 126 3.26 -2.56 18.01
CA PRO A 126 1.94 -2.37 18.63
C PRO A 126 1.30 -1.00 18.40
N ALA A 127 2.09 0.06 18.14
CA ALA A 127 1.55 1.41 17.91
C ALA A 127 0.66 1.51 16.65
N PHE A 128 0.81 0.56 15.71
CA PHE A 128 -0.04 0.51 14.51
C PHE A 128 -1.39 -0.17 14.72
N ILE A 129 -1.60 -0.92 15.82
CA ILE A 129 -2.83 -1.69 16.03
C ILE A 129 -4.08 -0.79 16.01
N PRO A 130 -4.13 0.37 16.71
CA PRO A 130 -5.30 1.25 16.65
C PRO A 130 -5.62 1.71 15.23
N THR A 131 -4.61 2.16 14.48
CA THR A 131 -4.78 2.65 13.10
C THR A 131 -5.30 1.54 12.16
N HIS A 132 -4.78 0.31 12.28
CA HIS A 132 -5.28 -0.81 11.49
C HIS A 132 -6.69 -1.24 11.90
N THR A 133 -7.04 -1.10 13.18
CA THR A 133 -8.41 -1.33 13.65
C THR A 133 -9.38 -0.33 12.99
N GLU A 134 -9.05 0.96 13.00
CA GLU A 134 -9.83 2.00 12.32
C GLU A 134 -9.92 1.77 10.80
N GLN A 135 -8.82 1.35 10.18
CA GLN A 135 -8.77 1.04 8.75
C GLN A 135 -9.71 -0.13 8.39
N VAL A 136 -9.71 -1.19 9.19
CA VAL A 136 -10.62 -2.33 9.03
C VAL A 136 -12.09 -1.89 9.13
N HIS A 137 -12.40 -1.00 10.08
CA HIS A 137 -13.75 -0.42 10.23
C HIS A 137 -14.11 0.45 9.02
N ARG A 138 -13.20 1.27 8.53
CA ARG A 138 -13.38 2.11 7.33
C ARG A 138 -13.78 1.30 6.10
N TYR A 139 -13.24 0.09 5.96
CA TYR A 139 -13.53 -0.80 4.83
C TYR A 139 -14.67 -1.79 5.09
N GLY A 140 -15.27 -1.77 6.28
CA GLY A 140 -16.38 -2.69 6.62
C GLY A 140 -15.95 -4.15 6.74
N LEU A 141 -14.68 -4.42 7.11
CA LEU A 141 -14.09 -5.76 7.11
C LEU A 141 -13.98 -6.40 8.51
N GLN A 142 -14.62 -5.85 9.54
CA GLN A 142 -14.50 -6.31 10.93
C GLN A 142 -14.79 -7.80 11.07
N GLN A 143 -15.83 -8.28 10.37
CA GLN A 143 -16.23 -9.69 10.40
C GLN A 143 -15.24 -10.62 9.69
N ARG A 144 -14.32 -10.07 8.90
CA ARG A 144 -13.31 -10.82 8.14
C ARG A 144 -11.97 -10.91 8.91
N ILE A 145 -11.79 -10.19 10.01
CA ILE A 145 -10.55 -10.17 10.78
C ILE A 145 -10.60 -11.19 11.91
N ALA A 146 -9.63 -12.10 11.95
CA ALA A 146 -9.42 -13.03 13.07
C ALA A 146 -8.71 -12.34 14.24
N GLY A 147 -7.79 -11.42 13.92
CA GLY A 147 -7.07 -10.62 14.90
C GLY A 147 -6.09 -9.66 14.24
N ILE A 148 -5.64 -8.67 15.03
CA ILE A 148 -4.55 -7.76 14.68
C ILE A 148 -3.48 -7.92 15.75
N ARG A 149 -2.28 -8.32 15.36
CA ARG A 149 -1.13 -8.49 16.25
C ARG A 149 0.07 -7.72 15.71
N ALA A 150 1.13 -7.64 16.47
CA ALA A 150 2.34 -6.94 16.07
C ALA A 150 3.58 -7.67 16.58
N ILE A 151 4.66 -7.62 15.82
CA ILE A 151 6.00 -7.91 16.35
C ILE A 151 6.54 -6.63 16.99
N ASN A 152 7.36 -6.78 18.04
CA ASN A 152 7.94 -5.62 18.71
C ASN A 152 9.25 -5.22 18.03
N ALA A 153 9.15 -4.61 16.86
CA ALA A 153 10.28 -4.13 16.07
C ALA A 153 10.08 -2.67 15.65
N ASN A 154 11.15 -1.99 15.31
CA ASN A 154 11.12 -0.64 14.77
C ASN A 154 11.57 -0.62 13.30
N ILE A 155 11.40 0.49 12.60
CA ILE A 155 11.78 0.61 11.18
C ILE A 155 13.27 0.32 10.95
N GLY A 156 14.15 0.72 11.89
CA GLY A 156 15.59 0.43 11.82
C GLY A 156 15.88 -1.08 11.81
N ASP A 157 15.18 -1.86 12.64
CA ASP A 157 15.32 -3.33 12.65
C ASP A 157 15.01 -3.94 11.29
N TYR A 158 13.95 -3.45 10.64
CA TYR A 158 13.61 -3.89 9.28
C TYR A 158 14.65 -3.48 8.25
N MET A 159 15.18 -2.25 8.34
CA MET A 159 16.24 -1.81 7.41
C MET A 159 17.49 -2.64 7.55
N GLU A 160 17.87 -2.99 8.78
CA GLU A 160 18.97 -3.91 9.04
C GLU A 160 18.69 -5.32 8.49
N ALA A 161 17.48 -5.83 8.64
CA ALA A 161 17.11 -7.17 8.17
C ALA A 161 17.20 -7.32 6.64
N PHE A 162 17.06 -6.25 5.86
CA PHE A 162 17.31 -6.30 4.42
C PHE A 162 18.80 -6.45 4.06
N ALA A 163 19.71 -6.10 4.97
CA ALA A 163 21.15 -6.17 4.75
C ALA A 163 21.82 -7.33 5.52
N ALA A 164 21.26 -7.77 6.66
CA ALA A 164 21.86 -8.72 7.57
C ALA A 164 21.02 -10.01 7.71
N PRO A 165 21.50 -11.17 7.19
CA PRO A 165 20.74 -12.43 7.26
C PRO A 165 20.36 -12.85 8.68
N ALA A 166 21.23 -12.59 9.66
CA ALA A 166 20.95 -12.93 11.08
C ALA A 166 19.76 -12.11 11.61
N LYS A 167 19.71 -10.81 11.33
CA LYS A 167 18.59 -9.94 11.73
C LYS A 167 17.30 -10.32 11.01
N LYS A 168 17.39 -10.70 9.73
CA LYS A 168 16.26 -11.23 8.99
C LYS A 168 15.70 -12.49 9.64
N ALA A 169 16.55 -13.45 10.01
CA ALA A 169 16.14 -14.68 10.68
C ALA A 169 15.46 -14.42 12.03
N GLU A 170 15.98 -13.46 12.82
CA GLU A 170 15.35 -13.01 14.07
C GLU A 170 13.95 -12.48 13.83
N LEU A 171 13.77 -11.55 12.89
CA LEU A 171 12.45 -10.98 12.59
C LEU A 171 11.49 -12.01 11.99
N CYS A 172 11.97 -12.96 11.18
CA CYS A 172 11.14 -14.05 10.66
C CYS A 172 10.61 -14.93 11.80
N ALA A 173 11.46 -15.28 12.78
CA ALA A 173 11.02 -16.08 13.93
C ALA A 173 9.95 -15.36 14.78
N LEU A 174 10.11 -14.05 15.00
CA LEU A 174 9.11 -13.23 15.68
C LEU A 174 7.78 -13.16 14.88
N PHE A 175 7.90 -12.94 13.57
CA PHE A 175 6.74 -12.91 12.67
C PHE A 175 5.98 -14.23 12.70
N GLU A 176 6.65 -15.36 12.54
CA GLU A 176 6.02 -16.69 12.56
C GLU A 176 5.33 -16.97 13.90
N GLY A 177 5.95 -16.58 15.03
CA GLY A 177 5.34 -16.76 16.35
C GLY A 177 4.02 -16.01 16.50
N GLU A 178 3.94 -14.78 16.02
CA GLU A 178 2.70 -14.00 16.05
C GLU A 178 1.70 -14.46 14.98
N ALA A 179 2.17 -14.92 13.83
CA ALA A 179 1.31 -15.48 12.77
C ALA A 179 0.61 -16.75 13.26
N ARG A 180 1.31 -17.67 13.97
CA ARG A 180 0.68 -18.87 14.57
C ARG A 180 -0.43 -18.50 15.54
N ARG A 181 -0.23 -17.47 16.37
CA ARG A 181 -1.29 -16.98 17.27
C ARG A 181 -2.52 -16.43 16.53
N LEU A 182 -2.32 -15.85 15.36
CA LEU A 182 -3.43 -15.43 14.49
C LEU A 182 -4.14 -16.63 13.85
N ILE A 183 -3.37 -17.64 13.44
CA ILE A 183 -3.92 -18.90 12.92
C ILE A 183 -4.74 -19.63 14.00
N ASP A 184 -4.24 -19.71 15.23
CA ASP A 184 -4.97 -20.25 16.38
C ASP A 184 -6.28 -19.49 16.66
N ALA A 185 -6.32 -18.17 16.36
CA ALA A 185 -7.51 -17.35 16.42
C ALA A 185 -8.44 -17.50 15.20
N GLY A 186 -8.08 -18.37 14.26
CA GLY A 186 -8.88 -18.70 13.08
C GLY A 186 -8.50 -17.98 11.79
N ALA A 187 -7.34 -17.32 11.73
CA ALA A 187 -6.85 -16.75 10.47
C ALA A 187 -6.44 -17.85 9.49
N ASP A 188 -6.84 -17.71 8.23
CA ASP A 188 -6.46 -18.58 7.13
C ASP A 188 -5.60 -17.86 6.06
N ILE A 189 -5.37 -16.54 6.26
CA ILE A 189 -4.46 -15.68 5.49
C ILE A 189 -3.70 -14.79 6.47
N ILE A 190 -2.39 -14.63 6.28
CA ILE A 190 -1.57 -13.68 7.05
C ILE A 190 -1.23 -12.48 6.16
N VAL A 191 -1.54 -11.30 6.64
CA VAL A 191 -1.28 -10.03 5.95
C VAL A 191 -0.28 -9.21 6.76
N PRO A 192 0.99 -9.13 6.32
CA PRO A 192 1.94 -8.15 6.87
C PRO A 192 1.45 -6.73 6.52
N THR A 193 1.27 -5.86 7.53
CA THR A 193 0.63 -4.56 7.29
C THR A 193 1.65 -3.46 6.99
N GLY A 194 2.17 -3.47 5.77
CA GLY A 194 3.11 -2.46 5.28
C GLY A 194 3.96 -2.96 4.14
N GLY A 195 4.38 -2.07 3.23
CA GLY A 195 5.26 -2.45 2.12
C GLY A 195 6.59 -3.04 2.58
N ILE A 196 7.15 -2.53 3.68
CA ILE A 196 8.40 -3.02 4.27
C ILE A 196 8.25 -4.48 4.75
N PRO A 197 7.32 -4.83 5.66
CA PRO A 197 7.15 -6.22 6.09
C PRO A 197 6.64 -7.13 4.97
N MET A 198 5.86 -6.66 4.01
CA MET A 198 5.47 -7.44 2.84
C MET A 198 6.68 -7.89 2.02
N MET A 199 7.67 -7.00 1.82
CA MET A 199 8.89 -7.32 1.09
C MET A 199 9.84 -8.22 1.90
N LEU A 200 9.77 -8.20 3.23
CA LEU A 200 10.64 -9.04 4.06
C LEU A 200 10.07 -10.46 4.23
N PHE A 201 8.77 -10.61 4.48
CA PHE A 201 8.12 -11.87 4.85
C PHE A 201 7.31 -12.50 3.72
N GLY A 202 6.78 -11.72 2.79
CA GLY A 202 5.95 -12.17 1.66
C GLY A 202 6.63 -12.02 0.30
N TYR A 203 7.95 -11.89 0.24
CA TYR A 203 8.68 -11.76 -1.03
C TYR A 203 8.57 -13.02 -1.90
N ASP A 204 8.67 -14.19 -1.28
CA ASP A 204 8.44 -15.46 -1.95
C ASP A 204 6.93 -15.66 -2.14
N PRO A 205 6.45 -15.86 -3.39
CA PRO A 205 5.02 -16.10 -3.65
C PRO A 205 4.45 -17.34 -2.92
N CYS A 206 5.30 -18.29 -2.54
CA CYS A 206 4.91 -19.49 -1.81
C CYS A 206 5.05 -19.35 -0.28
N ALA A 207 5.42 -18.16 0.22
CA ALA A 207 5.58 -17.94 1.66
C ALA A 207 4.27 -18.23 2.42
N ASN A 208 4.39 -19.03 3.47
CA ASN A 208 3.26 -19.39 4.34
C ASN A 208 3.74 -19.69 5.76
N VAL A 209 2.81 -19.66 6.72
CA VAL A 209 3.01 -20.19 8.07
C VAL A 209 1.95 -21.27 8.29
N ASP A 210 2.39 -22.49 8.53
CA ASP A 210 1.54 -23.65 8.80
C ASP A 210 0.38 -23.83 7.78
N GLY A 211 0.67 -23.49 6.49
CA GLY A 211 -0.28 -23.57 5.39
C GLY A 211 -1.11 -22.30 5.16
N ALA A 212 -1.13 -21.34 6.07
CA ALA A 212 -1.75 -20.04 5.84
C ALA A 212 -0.80 -19.16 4.99
N PRO A 213 -1.18 -18.76 3.76
CA PRO A 213 -0.31 -17.98 2.90
C PRO A 213 -0.05 -16.57 3.47
N ILE A 214 1.15 -16.06 3.22
CA ILE A 214 1.55 -14.69 3.53
C ILE A 214 1.33 -13.84 2.28
N LEU A 215 0.40 -12.89 2.36
CA LEU A 215 0.04 -12.08 1.19
C LEU A 215 0.96 -10.87 1.01
N ASN A 216 1.62 -10.79 -0.15
CA ASN A 216 2.35 -9.59 -0.56
C ASN A 216 1.42 -8.59 -1.27
N GLY A 217 0.96 -7.59 -0.53
CA GLY A 217 0.07 -6.55 -1.05
C GLY A 217 0.73 -5.61 -2.08
N VAL A 218 2.07 -5.52 -2.11
CA VAL A 218 2.77 -4.72 -3.14
C VAL A 218 2.48 -5.28 -4.54
N THR A 219 2.55 -6.60 -4.69
CA THR A 219 2.15 -7.26 -5.94
C THR A 219 0.68 -7.03 -6.25
N VAL A 220 -0.18 -7.15 -5.24
CA VAL A 220 -1.63 -6.99 -5.39
C VAL A 220 -2.00 -5.58 -5.87
N VAL A 221 -1.45 -4.52 -5.25
CA VAL A 221 -1.81 -3.14 -5.64
C VAL A 221 -1.36 -2.80 -7.05
N ILE A 222 -0.22 -3.35 -7.51
CA ILE A 222 0.22 -3.18 -8.90
C ILE A 222 -0.78 -3.82 -9.87
N LYS A 223 -1.19 -5.08 -9.62
CA LYS A 223 -2.19 -5.76 -10.46
C LYS A 223 -3.57 -5.10 -10.39
N ALA A 224 -3.96 -4.58 -9.23
CA ALA A 224 -5.18 -3.78 -9.10
C ALA A 224 -5.10 -2.47 -9.91
N ALA A 225 -3.94 -1.81 -9.94
CA ALA A 225 -3.71 -0.62 -10.75
C ALA A 225 -3.83 -0.91 -12.26
N GLU A 226 -3.21 -1.98 -12.74
CA GLU A 226 -3.33 -2.43 -14.12
C GLU A 226 -4.79 -2.76 -14.49
N MET A 227 -5.51 -3.47 -13.63
CA MET A 227 -6.94 -3.75 -13.81
C MET A 227 -7.76 -2.46 -13.87
N ALA A 228 -7.52 -1.49 -12.99
CA ALA A 228 -8.24 -0.22 -12.98
C ALA A 228 -8.04 0.58 -14.28
N VAL A 229 -6.82 0.59 -14.84
CA VAL A 229 -6.53 1.20 -16.15
C VAL A 229 -7.30 0.47 -17.26
N LYS A 230 -7.27 -0.86 -17.26
CA LYS A 230 -7.96 -1.68 -18.26
C LYS A 230 -9.48 -1.45 -18.21
N LEU A 231 -10.07 -1.36 -17.02
CA LEU A 231 -11.50 -1.04 -16.82
C LEU A 231 -11.83 0.37 -17.31
N LYS A 232 -11.01 1.38 -16.97
CA LYS A 232 -11.21 2.76 -17.46
C LYS A 232 -11.23 2.82 -18.99
N ARG A 233 -10.36 2.06 -19.67
CA ARG A 233 -10.34 1.97 -21.14
C ARG A 233 -11.61 1.35 -21.73
N LEU A 234 -12.29 0.49 -21.00
CA LEU A 234 -13.59 -0.07 -21.38
C LEU A 234 -14.75 0.89 -21.08
N GLY A 235 -14.48 2.10 -20.59
CA GLY A 235 -15.49 3.12 -20.29
C GLY A 235 -16.06 3.05 -18.88
N PHE A 236 -15.51 2.19 -17.99
CA PHE A 236 -15.94 2.16 -16.59
C PHE A 236 -15.46 3.41 -15.83
N PRO A 237 -16.29 3.98 -14.94
CA PRO A 237 -15.87 5.10 -14.10
C PRO A 237 -14.78 4.68 -13.10
N THR A 238 -13.86 5.59 -12.79
CA THR A 238 -12.75 5.36 -11.84
C THR A 238 -13.18 5.57 -10.39
N ALA A 239 -14.20 6.41 -10.17
CA ALA A 239 -14.82 6.66 -8.89
C ALA A 239 -16.26 7.18 -9.10
N SER A 240 -17.12 7.05 -8.11
CA SER A 240 -18.44 7.68 -8.15
C SER A 240 -18.29 9.20 -8.14
N ARG A 241 -18.89 9.89 -9.10
CA ARG A 241 -18.96 11.36 -9.16
C ARG A 241 -20.34 11.89 -8.76
N HIS A 242 -21.16 11.03 -8.14
CA HIS A 242 -22.43 11.47 -7.60
C HIS A 242 -22.20 12.52 -6.50
N PRO A 243 -22.94 13.63 -6.48
CA PRO A 243 -22.71 14.72 -5.52
C PRO A 243 -22.71 14.32 -4.03
N GLN A 244 -23.39 13.21 -3.70
CA GLN A 244 -23.47 12.67 -2.35
C GLN A 244 -22.46 11.54 -2.07
N SER A 245 -21.57 11.22 -3.00
CA SER A 245 -20.66 10.07 -2.85
C SER A 245 -19.42 10.37 -1.99
N GLY A 246 -19.13 11.62 -1.69
CA GLY A 246 -17.85 12.04 -1.09
C GLY A 246 -16.67 12.05 -2.08
N PHE A 247 -16.85 11.58 -3.31
CA PHE A 247 -15.85 11.63 -4.38
C PHE A 247 -16.22 12.58 -5.52
N ALA A 248 -17.14 13.52 -5.28
CA ALA A 248 -17.40 14.61 -6.20
C ALA A 248 -16.13 15.46 -6.39
N LEU A 249 -15.80 15.80 -7.66
CA LEU A 249 -14.62 16.60 -7.93
C LEU A 249 -14.78 18.01 -7.36
N PRO A 250 -13.74 18.54 -6.68
CA PRO A 250 -13.73 19.92 -6.25
C PRO A 250 -13.60 20.88 -7.46
N SER A 251 -13.91 22.15 -7.26
CA SER A 251 -13.67 23.17 -8.28
C SER A 251 -12.17 23.31 -8.58
N PRO A 252 -11.77 23.77 -9.79
CA PRO A 252 -10.37 24.05 -10.09
C PRO A 252 -9.71 25.02 -9.10
N GLN A 253 -10.47 25.98 -8.57
CA GLN A 253 -10.00 26.91 -7.55
C GLN A 253 -9.67 26.20 -6.24
N ALA A 254 -10.55 25.31 -5.74
CA ALA A 254 -10.31 24.55 -4.51
C ALA A 254 -9.08 23.63 -4.64
N LEU A 255 -8.87 23.01 -5.81
CA LEU A 255 -7.64 22.23 -6.07
C LEU A 255 -6.39 23.12 -6.04
N GLN A 256 -6.48 24.34 -6.59
CA GLN A 256 -5.36 25.26 -6.57
C GLN A 256 -5.02 25.72 -5.15
N GLU A 257 -6.01 25.96 -4.30
CA GLU A 257 -5.83 26.29 -2.89
C GLU A 257 -5.09 25.17 -2.13
N VAL A 258 -5.45 23.91 -2.34
CA VAL A 258 -4.72 22.75 -1.76
C VAL A 258 -3.25 22.73 -2.19
N LEU A 259 -2.95 23.09 -3.43
CA LEU A 259 -1.58 23.09 -3.95
C LEU A 259 -0.75 24.29 -3.46
N SER A 260 -1.38 25.45 -3.23
CA SER A 260 -0.69 26.69 -2.87
C SER A 260 -0.40 26.84 -1.37
N HIS A 261 -1.19 26.21 -0.51
CA HIS A 261 -1.07 26.32 0.95
C HIS A 261 -0.39 25.10 1.61
N GLY A 262 0.40 24.35 0.84
CA GLY A 262 1.04 23.13 1.30
C GLY A 262 2.57 23.22 1.50
#